data_a9e3c5f271d23475cfb1035de0f4acd3
#
_entry.id   a9e3c5f271d23475cfb1035de0f4acd3
#
_cell.length_a   1.000
_cell.length_b   1.000
_cell.length_c   1.000
_cell.angle_alpha   90.00
_cell.angle_beta   90.00
_cell.angle_gamma   90.00
#
_symmetry.space_group_name_H-M   'P 1'
#
loop_
_entity.id
_entity.type
_entity.pdbx_description
1 polymer ?
#
loop_
_entity_poly.entity_id
_entity_poly.type
_entity_poly.pdbx_seq_one_letter_code
_entity_poly.pdbx_strand_id
1 'polypeptide(L)'
;MTLLFRLLLLLLAALACLAQEASDNSESDPDHIAKLTDDVLWRLDFGGIADVRTFRYTGLPQTRTGTAPMILYAYSFIPKNLDRNTKHPLIVLAHGGVHSNFMTGGPANAATIVRELLELGYVVTAPDYRGSTGYGPAYQRAIDYGGKENDDALGARSWMLERYSFLDPQRVAIVGWSHGGMIALMNIFQHPEAWACAFAGEPVSDLLARKAYLKSMPKTMAESAGEEAANNEEEYRRRSPVTYAAQLQKPLLVHGNSSDETVHVVEVENLVKALQAAGKKFEYKIYQNAPGGHHFNRIDTALARQSRGEIYAFLAKYLQP
;
A
#
# COMPACT_ATOMS: atom_id res chain seq x y z
N MET A 1 25.76 13.83 46.68
CA MET A 1 25.92 13.81 45.23
C MET A 1 26.16 15.23 44.76
N THR A 2 27.40 15.56 44.42
CA THR A 2 27.88 16.92 44.17
C THR A 2 27.26 17.52 42.90
N LEU A 3 27.10 18.81 42.81
CA LEU A 3 26.61 19.57 41.68
C LEU A 3 27.34 19.19 40.37
N LEU A 4 28.64 18.92 40.50
CA LEU A 4 29.51 18.46 39.37
C LEU A 4 29.04 17.12 38.79
N PHE A 5 28.58 16.17 39.60
CA PHE A 5 28.11 14.86 39.14
C PHE A 5 26.77 14.98 38.42
N ARG A 6 25.88 15.89 38.84
CA ARG A 6 24.61 16.18 38.15
C ARG A 6 24.84 16.86 36.79
N LEU A 7 25.79 17.79 36.72
CA LEU A 7 26.18 18.42 35.46
C LEU A 7 26.80 17.43 34.48
N LEU A 8 27.62 16.51 34.96
CA LEU A 8 28.22 15.45 34.12
C LEU A 8 27.16 14.49 33.57
N LEU A 9 26.17 14.10 34.39
CA LEU A 9 25.07 13.26 33.94
C LEU A 9 24.17 13.97 32.91
N LEU A 10 23.91 15.26 33.07
CA LEU A 10 23.15 16.04 32.10
C LEU A 10 23.92 16.23 30.78
N LEU A 11 25.25 16.40 30.87
CA LEU A 11 26.10 16.45 29.67
C LEU A 11 26.17 15.13 28.92
N LEU A 12 26.26 14.01 29.66
CA LEU A 12 26.25 12.66 29.07
C LEU A 12 24.88 12.33 28.47
N ALA A 13 23.78 12.74 29.09
CA ALA A 13 22.44 12.58 28.54
C ALA A 13 22.22 13.44 27.28
N ALA A 14 22.73 14.69 27.29
CA ALA A 14 22.68 15.56 26.12
C ALA A 14 23.55 15.04 24.96
N LEU A 15 24.75 14.52 25.27
CA LEU A 15 25.62 13.87 24.29
C LEU A 15 25.00 12.56 23.75
N ALA A 16 24.30 11.78 24.57
CA ALA A 16 23.58 10.60 24.13
C ALA A 16 22.39 10.96 23.23
N CYS A 17 21.63 12.03 23.54
CA CYS A 17 20.58 12.56 22.67
C CYS A 17 21.16 13.06 21.32
N LEU A 18 22.27 13.83 21.35
CA LEU A 18 22.93 14.29 20.14
C LEU A 18 23.56 13.14 19.32
N ALA A 19 24.07 12.09 19.99
CA ALA A 19 24.54 10.90 19.32
C ALA A 19 23.38 10.07 18.73
N GLN A 20 22.22 10.09 19.35
CA GLN A 20 21.01 9.46 18.83
C GLN A 20 20.42 10.22 17.65
N GLU A 21 20.43 11.56 17.69
CA GLU A 21 20.09 12.42 16.54
C GLU A 21 21.15 12.31 15.41
N ALA A 22 22.45 12.14 15.75
CA ALA A 22 23.50 11.91 14.75
C ALA A 22 23.49 10.50 14.15
N SER A 23 22.92 9.49 14.85
CA SER A 23 22.73 8.14 14.30
C SER A 23 21.48 8.03 13.43
N ASP A 24 20.59 9.02 13.50
CA ASP A 24 19.41 9.17 12.63
C ASP A 24 19.74 10.06 11.42
N ASN A 25 21.00 10.03 10.94
CA ASN A 25 21.44 10.70 9.73
C ASN A 25 20.76 10.06 8.50
N SER A 26 19.47 10.36 8.32
CA SER A 26 18.69 10.03 7.12
C SER A 26 19.35 10.60 5.85
N GLU A 27 20.13 11.65 5.96
CA GLU A 27 20.83 12.32 4.85
C GLU A 27 21.90 11.45 4.17
N SER A 28 22.47 10.46 4.86
CA SER A 28 23.45 9.50 4.30
C SER A 28 22.87 8.11 4.05
N ASP A 29 21.58 7.89 4.34
CA ASP A 29 20.89 6.63 4.08
C ASP A 29 20.66 6.48 2.56
N PRO A 30 21.23 5.43 1.91
CA PRO A 30 21.05 5.19 0.48
C PRO A 30 19.58 5.14 0.05
N ASP A 31 18.69 4.57 0.86
CA ASP A 31 17.27 4.47 0.59
C ASP A 31 16.62 5.86 0.62
N HIS A 32 17.04 6.74 1.51
CA HIS A 32 16.57 8.11 1.57
C HIS A 32 17.02 8.92 0.33
N ILE A 33 18.28 8.78 -0.06
CA ILE A 33 18.80 9.44 -1.28
C ILE A 33 18.07 8.92 -2.52
N ALA A 34 17.86 7.60 -2.63
CA ALA A 34 17.09 7.00 -3.71
C ALA A 34 15.66 7.55 -3.76
N LYS A 35 15.01 7.68 -2.59
CA LYS A 35 13.66 8.25 -2.49
C LYS A 35 13.60 9.70 -2.93
N LEU A 36 14.52 10.55 -2.49
CA LEU A 36 14.60 11.95 -2.93
C LEU A 36 14.85 12.07 -4.44
N THR A 37 15.67 11.19 -4.99
CA THR A 37 15.91 11.13 -6.44
C THR A 37 14.63 10.76 -7.18
N ASP A 38 13.91 9.76 -6.69
CA ASP A 38 12.64 9.30 -7.27
C ASP A 38 11.54 10.39 -7.18
N ASP A 39 11.51 11.17 -6.11
CA ASP A 39 10.63 12.34 -5.98
C ASP A 39 10.85 13.38 -7.10
N VAL A 40 12.10 13.56 -7.55
CA VAL A 40 12.42 14.40 -8.70
C VAL A 40 11.96 13.75 -9.99
N LEU A 41 12.19 12.45 -10.16
CA LEU A 41 11.76 11.72 -11.37
C LEU A 41 10.23 11.76 -11.54
N TRP A 42 9.45 11.57 -10.49
CA TRP A 42 8.00 11.72 -10.54
C TRP A 42 7.57 13.10 -11.08
N ARG A 43 8.23 14.17 -10.65
CA ARG A 43 7.92 15.52 -11.13
C ARG A 43 8.37 15.77 -12.56
N LEU A 44 9.50 15.20 -12.96
CA LEU A 44 10.02 15.33 -14.33
C LEU A 44 9.12 14.56 -15.32
N ASP A 45 8.78 13.31 -15.01
CA ASP A 45 8.05 12.43 -15.92
C ASP A 45 6.57 12.80 -16.05
N PHE A 46 5.99 13.36 -15.00
CA PHE A 46 4.55 13.62 -14.92
C PHE A 46 4.20 15.11 -14.85
N GLY A 47 5.15 15.98 -14.55
CA GLY A 47 4.91 17.42 -14.39
C GLY A 47 4.35 18.09 -15.64
N GLY A 48 4.48 17.49 -16.82
CA GLY A 48 3.84 17.96 -18.06
C GLY A 48 2.32 17.73 -18.08
N ILE A 49 1.82 16.64 -17.47
CA ILE A 49 0.44 16.17 -17.55
C ILE A 49 -0.33 16.27 -16.23
N ALA A 50 0.35 16.31 -15.10
CA ALA A 50 -0.27 16.35 -13.77
C ALA A 50 0.43 17.33 -12.81
N ASP A 51 -0.31 17.82 -11.83
CA ASP A 51 0.23 18.42 -10.62
C ASP A 51 0.69 17.29 -9.69
N VAL A 52 2.00 17.09 -9.58
CA VAL A 52 2.61 16.08 -8.72
C VAL A 52 3.05 16.72 -7.41
N ARG A 53 2.56 16.19 -6.30
CA ARG A 53 2.92 16.67 -4.95
C ARG A 53 3.17 15.51 -4.01
N THR A 54 4.16 15.64 -3.15
CA THR A 54 4.30 14.87 -1.92
C THR A 54 3.57 15.59 -0.79
N PHE A 55 2.91 14.83 0.08
CA PHE A 55 2.26 15.39 1.25
C PHE A 55 2.45 14.49 2.47
N ARG A 56 2.22 15.06 3.65
CA ARG A 56 2.24 14.36 4.93
C ARG A 56 0.85 14.37 5.53
N TYR A 57 0.49 13.26 6.16
CA TYR A 57 -0.76 13.10 6.89
C TYR A 57 -0.53 12.30 8.16
N THR A 58 -1.51 12.24 9.04
CA THR A 58 -1.42 11.53 10.31
C THR A 58 -2.10 10.18 10.22
N GLY A 59 -1.41 9.14 10.66
CA GLY A 59 -1.94 7.79 10.83
C GLY A 59 -2.12 7.41 12.30
N LEU A 60 -2.55 6.18 12.54
CA LEU A 60 -2.63 5.61 13.88
C LEU A 60 -1.25 5.61 14.57
N PRO A 61 -1.20 5.65 15.91
CA PRO A 61 0.07 5.59 16.64
C PRO A 61 0.94 4.40 16.22
N GLN A 62 2.26 4.60 16.23
CA GLN A 62 3.23 3.58 15.84
C GLN A 62 3.13 2.32 16.73
N THR A 63 2.99 2.51 18.05
CA THR A 63 2.89 1.41 19.00
C THR A 63 1.44 1.18 19.46
N ARG A 64 1.16 -0.01 20.03
CA ARG A 64 -0.18 -0.32 20.59
C ARG A 64 -0.53 0.54 21.79
N THR A 65 0.45 1.01 22.56
CA THR A 65 0.29 1.81 23.78
C THR A 65 0.60 3.29 23.55
N GLY A 66 1.15 3.66 22.39
CA GLY A 66 1.45 5.05 22.05
C GLY A 66 0.18 5.84 21.77
N THR A 67 0.20 7.12 22.10
CA THR A 67 -0.90 8.06 21.83
C THR A 67 -0.58 9.05 20.72
N ALA A 68 0.70 9.28 20.43
CA ALA A 68 1.12 10.20 19.38
C ALA A 68 0.83 9.59 17.99
N PRO A 69 0.13 10.31 17.10
CA PRO A 69 -0.11 9.84 15.73
C PRO A 69 1.20 9.75 14.97
N MET A 70 1.31 8.75 14.10
CA MET A 70 2.44 8.60 13.19
C MET A 70 2.30 9.58 12.03
N ILE A 71 3.40 10.23 11.63
CA ILE A 71 3.45 11.01 10.39
C ILE A 71 3.72 10.07 9.23
N LEU A 72 2.86 10.13 8.23
CA LEU A 72 2.88 9.30 7.04
C LEU A 72 3.07 10.16 5.79
N TYR A 73 3.52 9.54 4.71
CA TYR A 73 3.85 10.22 3.46
C TYR A 73 3.04 9.64 2.30
N ALA A 74 2.71 10.47 1.33
CA ALA A 74 2.02 10.04 0.12
C ALA A 74 2.32 10.99 -1.04
N TYR A 75 2.04 10.49 -2.26
CA TYR A 75 1.96 11.31 -3.46
C TYR A 75 0.51 11.62 -3.83
N SER A 76 0.30 12.76 -4.46
CA SER A 76 -0.90 13.07 -5.22
C SER A 76 -0.54 13.43 -6.66
N PHE A 77 -1.31 12.89 -7.60
CA PHE A 77 -1.22 13.15 -9.02
C PHE A 77 -2.59 13.64 -9.49
N ILE A 78 -2.67 14.91 -9.86
CA ILE A 78 -3.92 15.56 -10.28
C ILE A 78 -3.74 15.99 -11.74
N PRO A 79 -4.53 15.44 -12.71
CA PRO A 79 -4.43 15.83 -14.10
C PRO A 79 -4.55 17.34 -14.28
N LYS A 80 -3.68 17.96 -15.10
CA LYS A 80 -3.68 19.42 -15.32
C LYS A 80 -4.90 19.92 -16.07
N ASN A 81 -5.46 19.10 -16.94
CA ASN A 81 -6.65 19.38 -17.74
C ASN A 81 -7.98 19.13 -17.00
N LEU A 82 -7.93 18.78 -15.72
CA LEU A 82 -9.11 18.49 -14.91
C LEU A 82 -9.95 19.75 -14.68
N ASP A 83 -11.24 19.70 -14.96
CA ASP A 83 -12.18 20.76 -14.58
C ASP A 83 -12.49 20.68 -13.08
N ARG A 84 -11.85 21.53 -12.29
CA ARG A 84 -12.02 21.56 -10.82
C ARG A 84 -13.38 22.09 -10.33
N ASN A 85 -14.28 22.48 -11.24
CA ASN A 85 -15.66 22.85 -10.91
C ASN A 85 -16.60 21.66 -10.90
N THR A 86 -16.17 20.51 -11.40
CA THR A 86 -16.92 19.25 -11.40
C THR A 86 -16.33 18.25 -10.42
N LYS A 87 -17.06 17.18 -10.12
CA LYS A 87 -16.61 16.12 -9.20
C LYS A 87 -15.85 15.03 -9.97
N HIS A 88 -14.75 14.60 -9.41
CA HIS A 88 -13.85 13.60 -10.03
C HIS A 88 -13.58 12.39 -9.13
N PRO A 89 -13.39 11.20 -9.72
CA PRO A 89 -13.03 10.01 -8.97
C PRO A 89 -11.58 10.04 -8.48
N LEU A 90 -11.34 9.33 -7.38
CA LEU A 90 -10.03 9.15 -6.78
C LEU A 90 -9.64 7.66 -6.81
N ILE A 91 -8.39 7.39 -7.19
CA ILE A 91 -7.73 6.09 -7.00
C ILE A 91 -6.72 6.21 -5.85
N VAL A 92 -6.85 5.36 -4.84
CA VAL A 92 -5.80 5.11 -3.86
C VAL A 92 -5.00 3.91 -4.34
N LEU A 93 -3.74 4.14 -4.69
CA LEU A 93 -2.85 3.14 -5.28
C LEU A 93 -1.83 2.68 -4.24
N ALA A 94 -2.06 1.51 -3.63
CA ALA A 94 -1.17 0.92 -2.64
C ALA A 94 -0.05 0.11 -3.31
N HIS A 95 1.21 0.44 -3.00
CA HIS A 95 2.36 -0.28 -3.56
C HIS A 95 2.51 -1.68 -2.95
N GLY A 96 3.22 -2.56 -3.65
CA GLY A 96 3.62 -3.88 -3.17
C GLY A 96 4.92 -3.84 -2.37
N GLY A 97 5.24 -4.97 -1.72
CA GLY A 97 6.42 -5.10 -0.87
C GLY A 97 6.20 -4.51 0.52
N VAL A 98 6.55 -5.30 1.54
CA VAL A 98 6.41 -4.90 2.96
C VAL A 98 7.36 -3.73 3.26
N HIS A 99 8.59 -3.86 2.77
CA HIS A 99 9.66 -2.86 2.84
C HIS A 99 10.03 -2.41 1.42
N SER A 100 9.14 -1.65 0.79
CA SER A 100 9.33 -0.97 -0.49
C SER A 100 8.87 0.47 -0.32
N ASN A 101 8.76 1.21 -1.40
CA ASN A 101 8.12 2.51 -1.46
C ASN A 101 7.47 2.70 -2.83
N PHE A 102 6.71 3.76 -2.99
CA PHE A 102 6.12 4.11 -4.28
C PHE A 102 7.18 4.81 -5.14
N MET A 103 7.64 4.13 -6.20
CA MET A 103 8.75 4.59 -7.06
C MET A 103 8.40 4.54 -8.54
N THR A 104 9.07 5.41 -9.33
CA THR A 104 8.88 5.50 -10.78
C THR A 104 9.34 4.24 -11.51
N GLY A 105 10.45 3.67 -11.05
CA GLY A 105 11.11 2.52 -11.65
C GLY A 105 10.77 1.19 -10.98
N GLY A 106 11.55 0.18 -11.33
CA GLY A 106 11.46 -1.16 -10.75
C GLY A 106 10.38 -2.05 -11.35
N PRO A 107 10.30 -3.29 -10.89
CA PRO A 107 9.43 -4.32 -11.48
C PRO A 107 7.93 -4.04 -11.28
N ALA A 108 7.58 -3.17 -10.34
CA ALA A 108 6.19 -2.78 -10.09
C ALA A 108 5.64 -1.84 -11.17
N ASN A 109 6.52 -1.19 -11.96
CA ASN A 109 6.18 -0.31 -13.07
C ASN A 109 5.06 0.70 -12.73
N ALA A 110 5.15 1.33 -11.55
CA ALA A 110 4.12 2.23 -11.05
C ALA A 110 3.91 3.44 -11.96
N ALA A 111 4.97 3.93 -12.62
CA ALA A 111 4.89 5.04 -13.55
C ALA A 111 3.93 4.75 -14.73
N THR A 112 3.97 3.54 -15.30
CA THR A 112 3.02 3.14 -16.37
C THR A 112 1.58 3.15 -15.85
N ILE A 113 1.33 2.56 -14.67
CA ILE A 113 -0.01 2.51 -14.08
C ILE A 113 -0.55 3.91 -13.79
N VAL A 114 0.27 4.77 -13.18
CA VAL A 114 -0.11 6.16 -12.89
C VAL A 114 -0.43 6.92 -14.18
N ARG A 115 0.40 6.79 -15.21
CA ARG A 115 0.19 7.45 -16.51
C ARG A 115 -1.15 7.03 -17.13
N GLU A 116 -1.39 5.73 -17.24
CA GLU A 116 -2.61 5.18 -17.81
C GLU A 116 -3.86 5.64 -17.02
N LEU A 117 -3.80 5.69 -15.69
CA LEU A 117 -4.90 6.19 -14.85
C LEU A 117 -5.15 7.69 -15.04
N LEU A 118 -4.10 8.50 -15.13
CA LEU A 118 -4.21 9.95 -15.39
C LEU A 118 -4.79 10.24 -16.76
N GLU A 119 -4.40 9.49 -17.79
CA GLU A 119 -4.91 9.59 -19.16
C GLU A 119 -6.40 9.23 -19.23
N LEU A 120 -6.87 8.35 -18.35
CA LEU A 120 -8.27 8.00 -18.17
C LEU A 120 -9.07 9.01 -17.32
N GLY A 121 -8.44 10.08 -16.82
CA GLY A 121 -9.12 11.14 -16.08
C GLY A 121 -9.19 10.94 -14.55
N TYR A 122 -8.52 9.93 -14.02
CA TYR A 122 -8.50 9.71 -12.56
C TYR A 122 -7.54 10.64 -11.85
N VAL A 123 -7.90 11.11 -10.67
CA VAL A 123 -6.95 11.60 -9.68
C VAL A 123 -6.38 10.40 -8.95
N VAL A 124 -5.06 10.39 -8.73
CA VAL A 124 -4.37 9.27 -8.06
C VAL A 124 -3.69 9.77 -6.79
N THR A 125 -3.80 9.03 -5.70
CA THR A 125 -2.95 9.17 -4.52
C THR A 125 -2.26 7.86 -4.23
N ALA A 126 -0.99 7.92 -3.86
CA ALA A 126 -0.17 6.76 -3.57
C ALA A 126 0.51 6.92 -2.21
N PRO A 127 -0.02 6.28 -1.15
CA PRO A 127 0.61 6.32 0.16
C PRO A 127 1.87 5.46 0.20
N ASP A 128 2.94 6.01 0.78
CA ASP A 128 4.04 5.25 1.34
C ASP A 128 3.66 4.95 2.80
N TYR A 129 2.86 3.90 3.00
CA TYR A 129 2.36 3.48 4.31
C TYR A 129 3.51 3.10 5.25
N ARG A 130 3.22 2.98 6.56
CA ARG A 130 4.23 2.50 7.55
C ARG A 130 4.93 1.24 7.05
N GLY A 131 6.23 1.15 7.30
CA GLY A 131 7.07 0.06 6.78
C GLY A 131 7.77 0.38 5.47
N SER A 132 7.36 1.44 4.74
CA SER A 132 8.02 1.86 3.50
C SER A 132 9.45 2.32 3.75
N THR A 133 10.33 2.09 2.77
CA THR A 133 11.72 2.55 2.78
C THR A 133 11.85 4.00 2.32
N GLY A 134 13.01 4.61 2.58
CA GLY A 134 13.31 5.99 2.20
C GLY A 134 12.95 7.06 3.24
N TYR A 135 12.36 6.67 4.37
CA TYR A 135 11.94 7.55 5.46
C TYR A 135 12.65 7.23 6.78
N GLY A 136 13.76 6.51 6.69
CA GLY A 136 14.58 6.09 7.82
C GLY A 136 14.14 4.79 8.49
N PRO A 137 15.05 4.17 9.29
CA PRO A 137 14.84 2.85 9.87
C PRO A 137 13.64 2.77 10.84
N ALA A 138 13.32 3.86 11.54
CA ALA A 138 12.18 3.90 12.46
C ALA A 138 10.84 3.76 11.70
N TYR A 139 10.73 4.41 10.53
CA TYR A 139 9.56 4.29 9.67
C TYR A 139 9.41 2.89 9.10
N GLN A 140 10.51 2.30 8.65
CA GLN A 140 10.55 0.94 8.12
C GLN A 140 10.13 -0.10 9.17
N ARG A 141 10.65 0.02 10.41
CA ARG A 141 10.27 -0.86 11.53
C ARG A 141 8.84 -0.65 12.05
N ALA A 142 8.15 0.39 11.61
CA ALA A 142 6.76 0.68 12.04
C ALA A 142 5.72 -0.21 11.35
N ILE A 143 6.10 -1.07 10.42
CA ILE A 143 5.19 -2.02 9.77
C ILE A 143 4.45 -2.88 10.80
N ASP A 144 3.18 -3.19 10.51
CA ASP A 144 2.32 -4.06 11.32
C ASP A 144 1.64 -5.11 10.42
N TYR A 145 2.40 -5.83 9.66
CA TYR A 145 2.04 -6.72 8.53
C TYR A 145 0.61 -7.27 8.57
N GLY A 146 -0.26 -6.75 7.69
CA GLY A 146 -1.70 -7.06 7.67
C GLY A 146 -2.51 -6.33 8.74
N GLY A 147 -1.97 -5.27 9.32
CA GLY A 147 -2.59 -4.48 10.39
C GLY A 147 -2.74 -3.00 10.04
N LYS A 148 -2.02 -2.13 10.73
CA LYS A 148 -2.22 -0.67 10.70
C LYS A 148 -1.87 -0.01 9.36
N GLU A 149 -1.06 -0.62 8.51
CA GLU A 149 -0.82 -0.11 7.15
C GLU A 149 -2.08 -0.08 6.29
N ASN A 150 -3.10 -0.89 6.64
CA ASN A 150 -4.41 -0.82 5.99
C ASN A 150 -5.11 0.51 6.29
N ASP A 151 -5.04 0.96 7.56
CA ASP A 151 -5.59 2.25 7.99
C ASP A 151 -4.80 3.43 7.41
N ASP A 152 -3.50 3.25 7.13
CA ASP A 152 -2.68 4.28 6.50
C ASP A 152 -3.18 4.62 5.10
N ALA A 153 -3.59 3.62 4.31
CA ALA A 153 -4.19 3.84 3.00
C ALA A 153 -5.56 4.57 3.09
N LEU A 154 -6.37 4.22 4.09
CA LEU A 154 -7.62 4.91 4.39
C LEU A 154 -7.38 6.37 4.81
N GLY A 155 -6.32 6.61 5.59
CA GLY A 155 -5.89 7.95 6.01
C GLY A 155 -5.51 8.84 4.82
N ALA A 156 -4.75 8.31 3.84
CA ALA A 156 -4.41 9.04 2.62
C ALA A 156 -5.64 9.42 1.81
N ARG A 157 -6.63 8.51 1.66
CA ARG A 157 -7.94 8.80 1.06
C ARG A 157 -8.61 9.98 1.76
N SER A 158 -8.71 9.91 3.08
CA SER A 158 -9.40 10.93 3.88
C SER A 158 -8.75 12.29 3.72
N TRP A 159 -7.43 12.37 3.80
CA TRP A 159 -6.69 13.60 3.58
C TRP A 159 -6.94 14.21 2.20
N MET A 160 -6.97 13.38 1.14
CA MET A 160 -7.26 13.85 -0.23
C MET A 160 -8.65 14.46 -0.33
N LEU A 161 -9.67 13.81 0.22
CA LEU A 161 -11.05 14.29 0.18
C LEU A 161 -11.26 15.58 1.01
N GLU A 162 -10.58 15.72 2.13
CA GLU A 162 -10.61 16.94 2.95
C GLU A 162 -9.90 18.11 2.22
N ARG A 163 -8.83 17.82 1.51
CA ARG A 163 -7.99 18.83 0.85
C ARG A 163 -8.55 19.33 -0.48
N TYR A 164 -9.24 18.46 -1.23
CA TYR A 164 -9.66 18.74 -2.59
C TYR A 164 -11.18 18.56 -2.75
N SER A 165 -11.89 19.69 -2.70
CA SER A 165 -13.36 19.71 -2.78
C SER A 165 -13.92 19.21 -4.12
N PHE A 166 -13.12 19.14 -5.17
CA PHE A 166 -13.50 18.58 -6.47
C PHE A 166 -13.46 17.04 -6.51
N LEU A 167 -12.99 16.37 -5.48
CA LEU A 167 -13.08 14.91 -5.41
C LEU A 167 -14.45 14.47 -4.94
N ASP A 168 -14.91 13.34 -5.49
CA ASP A 168 -16.19 12.73 -5.14
C ASP A 168 -15.98 11.62 -4.11
N PRO A 169 -16.43 11.77 -2.86
CA PRO A 169 -16.25 10.75 -1.82
C PRO A 169 -16.98 9.43 -2.12
N GLN A 170 -17.95 9.43 -3.06
CA GLN A 170 -18.67 8.22 -3.47
C GLN A 170 -17.98 7.48 -4.63
N ARG A 171 -17.00 8.10 -5.28
CA ARG A 171 -16.27 7.56 -6.41
C ARG A 171 -14.78 7.41 -6.09
N VAL A 172 -14.48 6.63 -5.05
CA VAL A 172 -13.10 6.31 -4.63
C VAL A 172 -12.86 4.82 -4.72
N ALA A 173 -11.81 4.40 -5.41
CA ALA A 173 -11.37 3.01 -5.42
C ALA A 173 -10.01 2.85 -4.74
N ILE A 174 -9.78 1.65 -4.20
CA ILE A 174 -8.47 1.20 -3.77
C ILE A 174 -7.95 0.13 -4.73
N VAL A 175 -6.70 0.31 -5.15
CA VAL A 175 -6.03 -0.53 -6.15
C VAL A 175 -4.66 -0.91 -5.59
N GLY A 176 -4.30 -2.17 -5.68
CA GLY A 176 -2.99 -2.61 -5.22
C GLY A 176 -2.60 -4.00 -5.70
N TRP A 177 -1.31 -4.26 -5.66
CA TRP A 177 -0.70 -5.54 -6.05
C TRP A 177 0.11 -6.12 -4.89
N SER A 178 0.14 -7.45 -4.78
CA SER A 178 0.95 -8.13 -3.78
C SER A 178 0.54 -7.71 -2.36
N HIS A 179 1.43 -7.14 -1.55
CA HIS A 179 1.10 -6.54 -0.26
C HIS A 179 0.11 -5.37 -0.41
N GLY A 180 0.23 -4.54 -1.45
CA GLY A 180 -0.78 -3.53 -1.77
C GLY A 180 -2.15 -4.14 -2.12
N GLY A 181 -2.17 -5.33 -2.72
CA GLY A 181 -3.38 -6.11 -2.92
C GLY A 181 -4.01 -6.60 -1.61
N MET A 182 -3.19 -6.98 -0.61
CA MET A 182 -3.63 -7.25 0.74
C MET A 182 -4.30 -6.03 1.38
N ILE A 183 -3.65 -4.85 1.27
CA ILE A 183 -4.20 -3.59 1.77
C ILE A 183 -5.54 -3.28 1.09
N ALA A 184 -5.65 -3.48 -0.22
CA ALA A 184 -6.90 -3.27 -0.96
C ALA A 184 -8.02 -4.21 -0.48
N LEU A 185 -7.72 -5.49 -0.27
CA LEU A 185 -8.67 -6.47 0.24
C LEU A 185 -9.12 -6.17 1.67
N MET A 186 -8.18 -5.88 2.57
CA MET A 186 -8.52 -5.54 3.96
C MET A 186 -9.42 -4.30 4.01
N ASN A 187 -9.13 -3.29 3.22
CA ASN A 187 -9.93 -2.07 3.15
C ASN A 187 -11.34 -2.32 2.63
N ILE A 188 -11.50 -3.06 1.52
CA ILE A 188 -12.84 -3.29 0.94
C ILE A 188 -13.72 -4.17 1.84
N PHE A 189 -13.12 -5.05 2.65
CA PHE A 189 -13.83 -5.91 3.59
C PHE A 189 -14.19 -5.18 4.88
N GLN A 190 -13.26 -4.41 5.46
CA GLN A 190 -13.42 -3.82 6.80
C GLN A 190 -14.00 -2.40 6.78
N HIS A 191 -13.83 -1.65 5.67
CA HIS A 191 -14.30 -0.27 5.49
C HIS A 191 -15.09 -0.10 4.19
N PRO A 192 -16.13 -0.93 3.94
CA PRO A 192 -16.86 -0.89 2.66
C PRO A 192 -17.53 0.46 2.37
N GLU A 193 -17.83 1.26 3.38
CA GLU A 193 -18.40 2.61 3.24
C GLU A 193 -17.42 3.61 2.60
N ALA A 194 -16.12 3.35 2.73
CA ALA A 194 -15.09 4.24 2.21
C ALA A 194 -14.85 4.07 0.69
N TRP A 195 -15.26 2.95 0.10
CA TRP A 195 -14.85 2.56 -1.24
C TRP A 195 -16.04 2.29 -2.17
N ALA A 196 -15.94 2.74 -3.41
CA ALA A 196 -16.89 2.39 -4.47
C ALA A 196 -16.59 0.98 -5.02
N CYS A 197 -15.31 0.64 -5.17
CA CYS A 197 -14.84 -0.68 -5.59
C CYS A 197 -13.37 -0.89 -5.20
N ALA A 198 -12.85 -2.11 -5.37
CA ALA A 198 -11.44 -2.43 -5.20
C ALA A 198 -10.90 -3.35 -6.29
N PHE A 199 -9.62 -3.18 -6.61
CA PHE A 199 -8.85 -4.15 -7.38
C PHE A 199 -7.68 -4.67 -6.56
N ALA A 200 -7.49 -5.99 -6.57
CA ALA A 200 -6.38 -6.68 -5.92
C ALA A 200 -5.69 -7.63 -6.93
N GLY A 201 -4.45 -7.30 -7.30
CA GLY A 201 -3.63 -8.10 -8.20
C GLY A 201 -2.62 -8.94 -7.42
N GLU A 202 -2.54 -10.24 -7.73
CA GLU A 202 -1.61 -11.19 -7.08
C GLU A 202 -1.52 -10.95 -5.55
N PRO A 203 -2.67 -10.81 -4.85
CA PRO A 203 -2.69 -10.31 -3.49
C PRO A 203 -2.18 -11.34 -2.49
N VAL A 204 -1.41 -10.88 -1.50
CA VAL A 204 -1.23 -11.66 -0.27
C VAL A 204 -2.59 -11.71 0.43
N SER A 205 -3.18 -12.88 0.55
CA SER A 205 -4.55 -13.01 1.05
C SER A 205 -4.77 -14.09 2.11
N ASP A 206 -3.82 -15.03 2.26
CA ASP A 206 -3.90 -16.12 3.24
C ASP A 206 -2.53 -16.37 3.88
N LEU A 207 -2.28 -15.77 5.03
CA LEU A 207 -0.99 -15.85 5.71
C LEU A 207 -0.72 -17.26 6.31
N LEU A 208 -1.75 -18.06 6.56
CA LEU A 208 -1.55 -19.46 6.98
C LEU A 208 -1.09 -20.32 5.80
N ALA A 209 -1.72 -20.18 4.62
CA ALA A 209 -1.24 -20.83 3.41
C ALA A 209 0.18 -20.35 3.07
N ARG A 210 0.43 -19.03 3.20
CA ARG A 210 1.75 -18.41 3.00
C ARG A 210 2.81 -19.00 3.93
N LYS A 211 2.51 -19.17 5.21
CA LYS A 211 3.38 -19.82 6.19
C LYS A 211 3.75 -21.24 5.79
N ALA A 212 2.82 -21.97 5.16
CA ALA A 212 3.04 -23.34 4.75
C ALA A 212 4.06 -23.48 3.61
N TYR A 213 4.12 -22.54 2.66
CA TYR A 213 5.05 -22.62 1.54
C TYR A 213 6.25 -21.66 1.67
N LEU A 214 6.15 -20.55 2.41
CA LEU A 214 7.21 -19.54 2.58
C LEU A 214 7.90 -19.71 3.94
N LYS A 215 9.06 -20.37 3.95
CA LYS A 215 9.81 -20.67 5.18
C LYS A 215 10.22 -19.43 6.00
N SER A 216 10.36 -18.28 5.35
CA SER A 216 10.70 -17.00 6.01
C SER A 216 9.50 -16.31 6.68
N MET A 217 8.27 -16.78 6.45
CA MET A 217 7.06 -16.11 6.94
C MET A 217 7.02 -15.94 8.47
N PRO A 218 7.40 -16.94 9.31
CA PRO A 218 7.44 -16.73 10.75
C PRO A 218 8.41 -15.62 11.18
N LYS A 219 9.59 -15.53 10.54
CA LYS A 219 10.54 -14.45 10.79
C LYS A 219 9.97 -13.09 10.40
N THR A 220 9.37 -12.98 9.22
CA THR A 220 8.70 -11.74 8.78
C THR A 220 7.62 -11.31 9.77
N MET A 221 6.85 -12.27 10.29
CA MET A 221 5.79 -12.00 11.26
C MET A 221 6.35 -11.56 12.62
N ALA A 222 7.44 -12.18 13.08
CA ALA A 222 8.11 -11.78 14.32
C ALA A 222 8.66 -10.36 14.24
N GLU A 223 9.31 -10.01 13.13
CA GLU A 223 9.89 -8.69 12.90
C GLU A 223 8.84 -7.57 12.77
N SER A 224 7.67 -7.87 12.19
CA SER A 224 6.63 -6.88 11.88
C SER A 224 5.49 -6.83 12.90
N ALA A 225 5.22 -7.91 13.62
CA ALA A 225 4.07 -8.01 14.54
C ALA A 225 4.45 -8.55 15.93
N GLY A 226 5.71 -8.98 16.10
CA GLY A 226 6.27 -9.53 17.34
C GLY A 226 6.27 -11.06 17.42
N GLU A 227 7.13 -11.60 18.26
CA GLU A 227 7.35 -13.04 18.44
C GLU A 227 6.08 -13.80 18.86
N GLU A 228 5.24 -13.19 19.68
CA GLU A 228 3.95 -13.77 20.08
C GLU A 228 3.05 -14.00 18.86
N ALA A 229 2.94 -12.99 17.96
CA ALA A 229 2.16 -13.08 16.74
C ALA A 229 2.71 -14.14 15.77
N ALA A 230 4.03 -14.26 15.67
CA ALA A 230 4.67 -15.25 14.80
C ALA A 230 4.35 -16.71 15.17
N ASN A 231 4.05 -16.97 16.45
CA ASN A 231 3.72 -18.27 16.98
C ASN A 231 2.23 -18.49 17.20
N ASN A 232 1.38 -17.51 16.89
CA ASN A 232 -0.06 -17.55 17.12
C ASN A 232 -0.83 -17.61 15.79
N GLU A 233 -1.45 -18.76 15.48
CA GLU A 233 -2.23 -18.94 14.23
C GLU A 233 -3.41 -17.97 14.13
N GLU A 234 -4.01 -17.56 15.26
CA GLU A 234 -5.11 -16.59 15.25
C GLU A 234 -4.64 -15.21 14.75
N GLU A 235 -3.40 -14.80 15.06
CA GLU A 235 -2.81 -13.59 14.50
C GLU A 235 -2.62 -13.70 12.98
N TYR A 236 -2.19 -14.87 12.46
CA TYR A 236 -2.15 -15.08 11.00
C TYR A 236 -3.54 -14.96 10.38
N ARG A 237 -4.58 -15.57 11.00
CA ARG A 237 -5.97 -15.47 10.51
C ARG A 237 -6.45 -14.03 10.55
N ARG A 238 -6.29 -13.33 11.67
CA ARG A 238 -6.71 -11.94 11.86
C ARG A 238 -6.08 -10.98 10.83
N ARG A 239 -4.88 -11.29 10.37
CA ARG A 239 -4.12 -10.51 9.39
C ARG A 239 -4.32 -10.98 7.95
N SER A 240 -5.15 -11.99 7.72
CA SER A 240 -5.41 -12.58 6.40
C SER A 240 -6.73 -12.10 5.81
N PRO A 241 -6.71 -11.45 4.64
CA PRO A 241 -7.95 -11.04 3.95
C PRO A 241 -8.98 -12.16 3.79
N VAL A 242 -8.57 -13.40 3.53
CA VAL A 242 -9.46 -14.55 3.36
C VAL A 242 -10.42 -14.74 4.55
N THR A 243 -10.00 -14.37 5.75
CA THR A 243 -10.83 -14.45 6.98
C THR A 243 -12.05 -13.53 6.90
N TYR A 244 -11.94 -12.43 6.17
CA TYR A 244 -12.98 -11.40 6.06
C TYR A 244 -13.82 -11.50 4.78
N ALA A 245 -13.66 -12.56 3.98
CA ALA A 245 -14.34 -12.74 2.71
C ALA A 245 -15.88 -12.57 2.81
N ALA A 246 -16.48 -13.05 3.92
CA ALA A 246 -17.91 -12.90 4.18
C ALA A 246 -18.37 -11.45 4.39
N GLN A 247 -17.44 -10.51 4.63
CA GLN A 247 -17.76 -9.10 4.83
C GLN A 247 -17.82 -8.29 3.53
N LEU A 248 -17.50 -8.88 2.38
CA LEU A 248 -17.56 -8.19 1.10
C LEU A 248 -18.96 -7.62 0.82
N GLN A 249 -19.04 -6.30 0.62
CA GLN A 249 -20.28 -5.57 0.33
C GLN A 249 -20.19 -4.74 -0.96
N LYS A 250 -18.99 -4.53 -1.48
CA LYS A 250 -18.70 -3.66 -2.62
C LYS A 250 -18.08 -4.45 -3.78
N PRO A 251 -18.16 -3.95 -5.00
CA PRO A 251 -17.52 -4.58 -6.14
C PRO A 251 -16.02 -4.82 -5.93
N LEU A 252 -15.58 -6.02 -6.25
CA LEU A 252 -14.20 -6.46 -6.14
C LEU A 252 -13.78 -7.19 -7.42
N LEU A 253 -12.62 -6.82 -7.96
CA LEU A 253 -11.91 -7.59 -8.99
C LEU A 253 -10.59 -8.13 -8.43
N VAL A 254 -10.35 -9.41 -8.62
CA VAL A 254 -9.11 -10.08 -8.21
C VAL A 254 -8.43 -10.70 -9.43
N HIS A 255 -7.15 -10.39 -9.66
CA HIS A 255 -6.32 -11.11 -10.60
C HIS A 255 -5.28 -11.97 -9.88
N GLY A 256 -4.92 -13.10 -10.49
CA GLY A 256 -3.85 -13.98 -10.06
C GLY A 256 -3.13 -14.59 -11.25
N ASN A 257 -1.96 -15.18 -11.01
CA ASN A 257 -1.18 -15.90 -12.02
C ASN A 257 -0.74 -17.25 -11.47
N SER A 258 -0.98 -18.33 -12.23
CA SER A 258 -0.62 -19.70 -11.79
C SER A 258 0.89 -19.94 -11.69
N SER A 259 1.71 -19.12 -12.36
CA SER A 259 3.18 -19.16 -12.31
C SER A 259 3.79 -18.10 -11.38
N ASP A 260 3.01 -17.53 -10.46
CA ASP A 260 3.51 -16.59 -9.45
C ASP A 260 4.30 -17.35 -8.37
N GLU A 261 5.61 -17.06 -8.27
CA GLU A 261 6.52 -17.65 -7.29
C GLU A 261 6.69 -16.79 -6.02
N THR A 262 6.16 -15.57 -6.04
CA THR A 262 6.24 -14.62 -4.90
C THR A 262 5.02 -14.71 -4.01
N VAL A 263 3.83 -14.66 -4.60
CA VAL A 263 2.55 -14.94 -3.95
C VAL A 263 1.93 -16.15 -4.65
N HIS A 264 2.08 -17.31 -4.04
CA HIS A 264 1.62 -18.55 -4.66
C HIS A 264 0.12 -18.49 -4.94
N VAL A 265 -0.29 -18.94 -6.12
CA VAL A 265 -1.68 -18.87 -6.60
C VAL A 265 -2.70 -19.47 -5.62
N VAL A 266 -2.27 -20.38 -4.76
CA VAL A 266 -3.12 -21.00 -3.70
C VAL A 266 -3.76 -19.94 -2.78
N GLU A 267 -3.08 -18.81 -2.53
CA GLU A 267 -3.68 -17.74 -1.72
C GLU A 267 -4.90 -17.13 -2.44
N VAL A 268 -4.77 -16.86 -3.75
CA VAL A 268 -5.88 -16.35 -4.57
C VAL A 268 -7.00 -17.38 -4.68
N GLU A 269 -6.66 -18.66 -4.88
CA GLU A 269 -7.65 -19.74 -4.93
C GLU A 269 -8.41 -19.91 -3.62
N ASN A 270 -7.73 -19.80 -2.46
CA ASN A 270 -8.37 -19.86 -1.15
C ASN A 270 -9.31 -18.67 -0.94
N LEU A 271 -8.89 -17.45 -1.33
CA LEU A 271 -9.73 -16.26 -1.28
C LEU A 271 -10.98 -16.42 -2.15
N VAL A 272 -10.83 -16.89 -3.39
CA VAL A 272 -11.96 -17.14 -4.31
C VAL A 272 -12.92 -18.15 -3.72
N LYS A 273 -12.42 -19.27 -3.18
CA LYS A 273 -13.25 -20.30 -2.52
C LYS A 273 -14.01 -19.73 -1.32
N ALA A 274 -13.36 -18.91 -0.49
CA ALA A 274 -13.99 -18.29 0.68
C ALA A 274 -15.10 -17.31 0.29
N LEU A 275 -14.85 -16.46 -0.74
CA LEU A 275 -15.86 -15.53 -1.28
C LEU A 275 -17.06 -16.27 -1.89
N GLN A 276 -16.82 -17.34 -2.64
CA GLN A 276 -17.87 -18.19 -3.21
C GLN A 276 -18.69 -18.91 -2.12
N ALA A 277 -18.01 -19.49 -1.13
CA ALA A 277 -18.66 -20.16 0.01
C ALA A 277 -19.52 -19.18 0.83
N ALA A 278 -19.13 -17.89 0.90
CA ALA A 278 -19.90 -16.84 1.53
C ALA A 278 -21.02 -16.26 0.62
N GLY A 279 -21.22 -16.80 -0.58
CA GLY A 279 -22.25 -16.33 -1.53
C GLY A 279 -22.02 -14.93 -2.09
N LYS A 280 -20.75 -14.46 -2.13
CA LYS A 280 -20.42 -13.10 -2.56
C LYS A 280 -20.37 -12.97 -4.08
N LYS A 281 -20.77 -11.80 -4.58
CA LYS A 281 -20.63 -11.43 -6.00
C LYS A 281 -19.34 -10.63 -6.15
N PHE A 282 -18.43 -11.12 -6.98
CA PHE A 282 -17.14 -10.51 -7.29
C PHE A 282 -16.66 -10.99 -8.66
N GLU A 283 -15.68 -10.28 -9.22
CA GLU A 283 -15.03 -10.66 -10.48
C GLU A 283 -13.62 -11.17 -10.17
N TYR A 284 -13.17 -12.21 -10.85
CA TYR A 284 -11.80 -12.69 -10.71
C TYR A 284 -11.30 -13.36 -12.00
N LYS A 285 -9.99 -13.37 -12.16
CA LYS A 285 -9.32 -14.09 -13.25
C LYS A 285 -7.95 -14.60 -12.79
N ILE A 286 -7.74 -15.91 -12.95
CA ILE A 286 -6.44 -16.54 -12.74
C ILE A 286 -5.84 -16.82 -14.11
N TYR A 287 -4.82 -16.05 -14.46
CA TYR A 287 -4.07 -16.23 -15.69
C TYR A 287 -3.18 -17.45 -15.58
N GLN A 288 -3.21 -18.31 -16.62
CA GLN A 288 -2.46 -19.54 -16.63
C GLN A 288 -1.08 -19.30 -17.24
N ASN A 289 -0.02 -19.53 -16.45
CA ASN A 289 1.38 -19.42 -16.88
C ASN A 289 1.70 -18.10 -17.58
N ALA A 290 1.14 -16.98 -17.11
CA ALA A 290 1.37 -15.68 -17.71
C ALA A 290 2.85 -15.29 -17.56
N PRO A 291 3.55 -14.90 -18.64
CA PRO A 291 4.94 -14.49 -18.57
C PRO A 291 5.10 -13.26 -17.69
N GLY A 292 6.17 -13.23 -16.90
CA GLY A 292 6.42 -12.17 -15.92
C GLY A 292 6.04 -12.55 -14.49
N GLY A 293 5.46 -13.74 -14.27
CA GLY A 293 5.19 -14.28 -12.95
C GLY A 293 4.39 -13.30 -12.08
N HIS A 294 4.93 -12.90 -10.94
CA HIS A 294 4.33 -11.95 -10.00
C HIS A 294 4.08 -10.53 -10.57
N HIS A 295 4.71 -10.19 -11.69
CA HIS A 295 4.59 -8.86 -12.31
C HIS A 295 3.87 -8.87 -13.66
N PHE A 296 3.22 -9.98 -14.03
CA PHE A 296 2.73 -10.24 -15.38
C PHE A 296 1.86 -9.11 -15.96
N ASN A 297 1.05 -8.47 -15.16
CA ASN A 297 0.14 -7.39 -15.58
C ASN A 297 0.75 -5.98 -15.49
N ARG A 298 1.98 -5.85 -14.98
CA ARG A 298 2.70 -4.59 -14.81
C ARG A 298 3.91 -4.42 -15.73
N ILE A 299 4.25 -5.45 -16.50
CA ILE A 299 5.27 -5.40 -17.53
C ILE A 299 4.68 -4.96 -18.89
N ASP A 300 5.53 -4.73 -19.89
CA ASP A 300 5.06 -4.32 -21.21
C ASP A 300 4.94 -5.51 -22.18
N THR A 301 3.86 -6.29 -22.01
CA THR A 301 3.44 -7.35 -22.94
C THR A 301 2.01 -7.12 -23.40
N ALA A 302 1.61 -7.77 -24.51
CA ALA A 302 0.22 -7.70 -24.98
C ALA A 302 -0.76 -8.22 -23.92
N LEU A 303 -0.41 -9.30 -23.22
CA LEU A 303 -1.23 -9.86 -22.13
C LEU A 303 -1.33 -8.92 -20.95
N ALA A 304 -0.24 -8.25 -20.58
CA ALA A 304 -0.23 -7.27 -19.51
C ALA A 304 -1.14 -6.08 -19.85
N ARG A 305 -1.06 -5.55 -21.07
CA ARG A 305 -1.96 -4.48 -21.54
C ARG A 305 -3.42 -4.91 -21.56
N GLN A 306 -3.71 -6.15 -21.99
CA GLN A 306 -5.06 -6.71 -21.92
C GLN A 306 -5.54 -6.77 -20.45
N SER A 307 -4.74 -7.31 -19.54
CA SER A 307 -5.07 -7.41 -18.11
C SER A 307 -5.34 -6.04 -17.50
N ARG A 308 -4.52 -5.03 -17.81
CA ARG A 308 -4.76 -3.65 -17.35
C ARG A 308 -6.03 -3.06 -17.97
N GLY A 309 -6.32 -3.34 -19.24
CA GLY A 309 -7.57 -2.95 -19.87
C GLY A 309 -8.81 -3.51 -19.16
N GLU A 310 -8.76 -4.77 -18.69
CA GLU A 310 -9.81 -5.39 -17.89
C GLU A 310 -9.96 -4.67 -16.52
N ILE A 311 -8.85 -4.32 -15.85
CA ILE A 311 -8.84 -3.56 -14.60
C ILE A 311 -9.48 -2.18 -14.81
N TYR A 312 -9.08 -1.45 -15.84
CA TYR A 312 -9.58 -0.10 -16.10
C TYR A 312 -11.05 -0.10 -16.53
N ALA A 313 -11.49 -1.10 -17.28
CA ALA A 313 -12.91 -1.28 -17.60
C ALA A 313 -13.75 -1.55 -16.34
N PHE A 314 -13.24 -2.36 -15.41
CA PHE A 314 -13.87 -2.58 -14.11
C PHE A 314 -13.95 -1.28 -13.30
N LEU A 315 -12.84 -0.52 -13.18
CA LEU A 315 -12.83 0.75 -12.46
C LEU A 315 -13.81 1.76 -13.08
N ALA A 316 -13.82 1.90 -14.41
CA ALA A 316 -14.70 2.83 -15.12
C ALA A 316 -16.18 2.53 -14.89
N LYS A 317 -16.58 1.26 -14.77
CA LYS A 317 -17.94 0.83 -14.47
C LYS A 317 -18.49 1.41 -13.16
N TYR A 318 -17.64 1.60 -12.15
CA TYR A 318 -18.05 2.04 -10.81
C TYR A 318 -17.64 3.48 -10.49
N LEU A 319 -16.64 4.03 -11.16
CA LEU A 319 -16.09 5.36 -10.86
C LEU A 319 -16.49 6.43 -11.88
N GLN A 320 -16.75 6.06 -13.15
CA GLN A 320 -17.18 6.96 -14.22
C GLN A 320 -16.27 8.20 -14.31
N PRO A 321 -15.00 8.06 -14.73
CA PRO A 321 -14.04 9.14 -14.78
C PRO A 321 -14.40 10.25 -15.77
#